data_7c027c7c6f2cc8e273fc14ebc86ba19f
#
_entry.id   7c027c7c6f2cc8e273fc14ebc86ba19f
#
_cell.length_a   1.000
_cell.length_b   1.000
_cell.length_c   1.000
_cell.angle_alpha   90.00
_cell.angle_beta   90.00
_cell.angle_gamma   90.00
#
_symmetry.space_group_name_H-M   'P 1'
#
loop_
_entity.id
_entity.type
_entity.pdbx_description
1 polymer ?
#
loop_
_entity_poly.entity_id
_entity_poly.type
_entity_poly.pdbx_seq_one_letter_code
_entity_poly.pdbx_strand_id
1 'polypeptide(L)'
;TRHMETTSTVTGAATVTTSASVSHGGANVFFLPFPGAQGHTNPMLQFGRRLAYHGLRPTLVVTRYVLSTADAPPGDPFRVAAFSDGFDAGGMASCPDYADYVSRMEAAGTETLRELLLSEARAGRPVRVLVYDPHLPWALPVAREAGVATAAFFSQPCAVDVIYGELWAGRMALPATNGRELVARGALSVELGPEDMPPFVAVPESEPVFTKTSIRQFDGLEEADDVLVNSFRDFEPKEAAYMELTWRAKMIGPTLPSFYLDDDRLPSNKSYGFNLFSGDAPCMDWLEKQIISSVVLVSYGTVSNYDTNQLEELGNGLCDSGKPFIWVVRSTEAHKLTEELKMKCEKKGLIVSWCPQLEILAHKAIGCFVTHCGWNSTLEAVASGVPLVGIPHWADQPTISKYVESVWGVGVRVRKSENGFLRSGEIERCIREVMDGKRNNEYKRNATTWMEKAKEAMREGGSSDIHIVEFAAKYKSI
;
A
#
# COMPACT_ATOMS: atom_id res chain seq x y z
N THR A 1 -3.03 59.05 44.91
CA THR A 1 -3.99 58.31 44.14
C THR A 1 -3.34 57.01 43.69
N ARG A 2 -3.70 55.92 44.33
CA ARG A 2 -3.22 54.58 44.08
C ARG A 2 -4.06 53.95 42.98
N HIS A 3 -3.44 53.36 41.97
CA HIS A 3 -4.08 52.41 41.11
C HIS A 3 -3.63 50.98 41.49
N MET A 4 -4.59 50.14 41.79
CA MET A 4 -4.46 48.69 41.98
C MET A 4 -4.48 48.03 40.60
N GLU A 5 -3.42 47.28 40.30
CA GLU A 5 -3.40 46.32 39.17
C GLU A 5 -4.04 45.02 39.62
N THR A 6 -5.06 44.61 38.91
CA THR A 6 -5.68 43.28 39.00
C THR A 6 -5.12 42.40 37.91
N THR A 7 -4.34 41.41 38.32
CA THR A 7 -3.90 40.28 37.44
C THR A 7 -5.07 39.34 37.17
N SER A 8 -5.49 39.27 35.92
CA SER A 8 -6.46 38.28 35.43
C SER A 8 -5.71 37.11 34.81
N THR A 9 -5.79 35.95 35.44
CA THR A 9 -5.36 34.67 34.92
C THR A 9 -6.40 34.17 33.91
N VAL A 10 -6.02 34.14 32.65
CA VAL A 10 -6.83 33.52 31.59
C VAL A 10 -6.44 32.05 31.46
N THR A 11 -7.29 31.17 31.95
CA THR A 11 -7.28 29.74 31.66
C THR A 11 -7.91 29.55 30.27
N GLY A 12 -7.06 29.28 29.29
CA GLY A 12 -7.50 28.98 27.93
C GLY A 12 -8.07 27.56 27.84
N ALA A 13 -9.40 27.45 27.90
CA ALA A 13 -10.08 26.25 27.44
C ALA A 13 -10.18 26.30 25.91
N ALA A 14 -9.55 25.35 25.25
CA ALA A 14 -9.67 25.17 23.81
C ALA A 14 -11.13 24.81 23.46
N THR A 15 -11.82 25.76 22.87
CA THR A 15 -13.17 25.58 22.37
C THR A 15 -13.08 24.81 21.06
N VAL A 16 -13.44 23.53 21.11
CA VAL A 16 -13.70 22.71 19.90
C VAL A 16 -14.95 23.29 19.26
N THR A 17 -14.82 23.97 18.14
CA THR A 17 -15.93 24.37 17.29
C THR A 17 -16.55 23.13 16.64
N THR A 18 -17.60 22.62 17.23
CA THR A 18 -18.48 21.63 16.60
C THR A 18 -19.32 22.34 15.55
N SER A 19 -18.96 22.20 14.27
CA SER A 19 -19.91 22.42 13.18
C SER A 19 -21.06 21.42 13.36
N ALA A 20 -22.29 21.93 13.38
CA ALA A 20 -23.50 21.11 13.49
C ALA A 20 -23.53 20.08 12.35
N SER A 21 -23.18 18.84 12.62
CA SER A 21 -23.28 17.75 11.68
C SER A 21 -24.74 17.33 11.57
N VAL A 22 -25.27 17.41 10.36
CA VAL A 22 -26.49 16.70 9.96
C VAL A 22 -26.28 15.22 10.36
N SER A 23 -27.14 14.70 11.22
CA SER A 23 -27.10 13.31 11.67
C SER A 23 -27.48 12.40 10.50
N HIS A 24 -26.51 11.99 9.72
CA HIS A 24 -26.67 10.90 8.76
C HIS A 24 -26.61 9.59 9.55
N GLY A 25 -27.73 8.87 9.59
CA GLY A 25 -27.94 7.64 10.36
C GLY A 25 -27.22 6.41 9.83
N GLY A 26 -25.93 6.49 9.53
CA GLY A 26 -25.13 5.36 9.04
C GLY A 26 -24.34 4.66 10.14
N ALA A 27 -24.09 3.35 9.99
CA ALA A 27 -23.28 2.55 10.90
C ALA A 27 -21.81 2.97 10.89
N ASN A 28 -21.18 2.97 12.07
CA ASN A 28 -19.79 3.36 12.25
C ASN A 28 -18.84 2.18 11.90
N VAL A 29 -17.88 2.41 11.01
CA VAL A 29 -16.87 1.44 10.56
C VAL A 29 -15.50 1.95 10.96
N PHE A 30 -14.75 1.15 11.71
CA PHE A 30 -13.37 1.46 12.06
C PHE A 30 -12.40 0.84 11.07
N PHE A 31 -11.38 1.60 10.70
CA PHE A 31 -10.25 1.16 9.86
C PHE A 31 -8.97 1.24 10.67
N LEU A 32 -8.38 0.09 10.94
CA LEU A 32 -7.15 -0.04 11.71
C LEU A 32 -6.01 -0.56 10.81
N PRO A 33 -5.29 0.34 10.09
CA PRO A 33 -4.13 -0.04 9.31
C PRO A 33 -2.92 -0.32 10.20
N PHE A 34 -1.91 -1.00 9.63
CA PHE A 34 -0.61 -1.15 10.30
C PHE A 34 0.03 0.23 10.55
N PRO A 35 0.49 0.52 11.78
CA PRO A 35 0.96 1.84 12.18
C PRO A 35 2.14 2.35 11.33
N GLY A 36 2.08 3.62 10.92
CA GLY A 36 3.17 4.29 10.20
C GLY A 36 3.42 3.81 8.78
N ALA A 37 2.64 2.86 8.28
CA ALA A 37 2.78 2.31 6.94
C ALA A 37 1.74 2.90 5.97
N GLN A 38 2.16 3.84 5.12
CA GLN A 38 1.27 4.48 4.14
C GLN A 38 0.68 3.47 3.16
N GLY A 39 1.47 2.43 2.80
CA GLY A 39 1.02 1.34 1.93
C GLY A 39 -0.16 0.53 2.49
N HIS A 40 -0.35 0.50 3.80
CA HIS A 40 -1.47 -0.15 4.48
C HIS A 40 -2.64 0.82 4.71
N THR A 41 -2.34 2.10 4.93
CA THR A 41 -3.35 3.13 5.20
C THR A 41 -4.10 3.55 3.94
N ASN A 42 -3.40 3.82 2.85
CA ASN A 42 -3.97 4.32 1.61
C ASN A 42 -5.10 3.46 1.02
N PRO A 43 -4.94 2.13 0.90
CA PRO A 43 -6.00 1.25 0.41
C PRO A 43 -7.25 1.28 1.28
N MET A 44 -7.07 1.28 2.60
CA MET A 44 -8.19 1.35 3.55
C MET A 44 -8.97 2.67 3.45
N LEU A 45 -8.29 3.79 3.21
CA LEU A 45 -8.96 5.08 2.98
C LEU A 45 -9.84 5.03 1.74
N GLN A 46 -9.37 4.46 0.63
CA GLN A 46 -10.18 4.38 -0.58
C GLN A 46 -11.36 3.41 -0.42
N PHE A 47 -11.17 2.31 0.29
CA PHE A 47 -12.28 1.43 0.65
C PHE A 47 -13.31 2.15 1.54
N GLY A 48 -12.84 2.89 2.55
CA GLY A 48 -13.71 3.68 3.43
C GLY A 48 -14.53 4.75 2.69
N ARG A 49 -13.98 5.41 1.66
CA ARG A 49 -14.71 6.35 0.81
C ARG A 49 -15.85 5.67 0.04
N ARG A 50 -15.61 4.45 -0.46
CA ARG A 50 -16.65 3.65 -1.12
C ARG A 50 -17.74 3.24 -0.15
N LEU A 51 -17.37 2.83 1.06
CA LEU A 51 -18.35 2.51 2.10
C LEU A 51 -19.18 3.74 2.53
N ALA A 52 -18.56 4.93 2.55
CA ALA A 52 -19.28 6.17 2.82
C ALA A 52 -20.29 6.51 1.72
N TYR A 53 -19.95 6.26 0.45
CA TYR A 53 -20.91 6.38 -0.66
C TYR A 53 -22.14 5.49 -0.45
N HIS A 54 -21.95 4.28 0.11
CA HIS A 54 -23.04 3.37 0.45
C HIS A 54 -23.73 3.69 1.79
N GLY A 55 -23.36 4.81 2.45
CA GLY A 55 -24.04 5.32 3.65
C GLY A 55 -23.48 4.82 4.98
N LEU A 56 -22.29 4.23 5.00
CA LEU A 56 -21.56 3.91 6.22
C LEU A 56 -20.70 5.11 6.66
N ARG A 57 -20.27 5.14 7.92
CA ARG A 57 -19.46 6.22 8.49
C ARG A 57 -18.06 5.70 8.81
N PRO A 58 -17.05 5.98 7.96
CA PRO A 58 -15.70 5.53 8.18
C PRO A 58 -15.00 6.36 9.27
N THR A 59 -14.26 5.68 10.14
CA THR A 59 -13.35 6.28 11.13
C THR A 59 -11.98 5.64 10.96
N LEU A 60 -10.97 6.44 10.65
CA LEU A 60 -9.58 5.99 10.61
C LEU A 60 -9.03 5.93 12.03
N VAL A 61 -8.49 4.79 12.41
CA VAL A 61 -7.84 4.57 13.71
C VAL A 61 -6.33 4.60 13.51
N VAL A 62 -5.66 5.57 14.08
CA VAL A 62 -4.19 5.75 13.98
C VAL A 62 -3.55 5.71 15.35
N THR A 63 -2.22 5.61 15.41
CA THR A 63 -1.53 5.76 16.71
C THR A 63 -1.59 7.20 17.20
N ARG A 64 -1.49 7.41 18.51
CA ARG A 64 -1.41 8.75 19.10
C ARG A 64 -0.24 9.55 18.54
N TYR A 65 0.89 8.89 18.27
CA TYR A 65 2.03 9.53 17.64
C TYR A 65 1.69 10.05 16.23
N VAL A 66 1.12 9.22 15.38
CA VAL A 66 0.71 9.61 14.00
C VAL A 66 -0.29 10.76 14.05
N LEU A 67 -1.28 10.69 14.96
CA LEU A 67 -2.25 11.78 15.11
C LEU A 67 -1.62 13.11 15.51
N SER A 68 -0.57 13.06 16.35
CA SER A 68 0.11 14.28 16.85
C SER A 68 1.11 14.88 15.84
N THR A 69 1.58 14.08 14.86
CA THR A 69 2.63 14.49 13.91
C THR A 69 2.14 14.66 12.49
N ALA A 70 0.95 14.17 12.15
CA ALA A 70 0.38 14.33 10.82
C ALA A 70 0.02 15.80 10.55
N ASP A 71 0.39 16.32 9.37
CA ASP A 71 0.13 17.70 8.95
C ASP A 71 -1.37 18.01 8.87
N ALA A 72 -2.18 17.03 8.44
CA ALA A 72 -3.63 17.12 8.44
C ALA A 72 -4.24 15.72 8.54
N PRO A 73 -5.36 15.55 9.29
CA PRO A 73 -6.13 14.32 9.25
C PRO A 73 -6.75 14.12 7.85
N PRO A 74 -7.12 12.89 7.47
CA PRO A 74 -7.90 12.70 6.27
C PRO A 74 -9.20 13.52 6.39
N GLY A 75 -9.51 14.29 5.33
CA GLY A 75 -10.76 15.05 5.27
C GLY A 75 -12.00 14.15 5.16
N ASP A 76 -13.19 14.78 4.97
CA ASP A 76 -14.43 14.05 4.72
C ASP A 76 -14.24 12.90 3.73
N PRO A 77 -14.85 11.75 3.97
CA PRO A 77 -15.90 11.45 4.97
C PRO A 77 -15.37 10.88 6.30
N PHE A 78 -14.07 10.94 6.58
CA PHE A 78 -13.47 10.27 7.72
C PHE A 78 -13.55 11.07 9.03
N ARG A 79 -13.90 10.36 10.09
CA ARG A 79 -13.49 10.72 11.45
C ARG A 79 -12.13 10.10 11.72
N VAL A 80 -11.42 10.61 12.73
CA VAL A 80 -10.16 10.04 13.19
C VAL A 80 -10.29 9.71 14.67
N ALA A 81 -9.80 8.54 15.04
CA ALA A 81 -9.64 8.09 16.41
C ALA A 81 -8.20 7.60 16.64
N ALA A 82 -7.76 7.56 17.88
CA ALA A 82 -6.39 7.16 18.18
C ALA A 82 -6.33 6.08 19.27
N PHE A 83 -5.37 5.16 19.09
CA PHE A 83 -4.97 4.15 20.07
C PHE A 83 -3.48 4.32 20.38
N SER A 84 -2.96 3.66 21.41
CA SER A 84 -1.53 3.60 21.70
C SER A 84 -0.91 2.31 21.17
N ASP A 85 0.20 2.45 20.47
CA ASP A 85 1.09 1.34 20.11
C ASP A 85 2.23 1.13 21.13
N GLY A 86 2.17 1.86 22.27
CA GLY A 86 3.21 1.87 23.28
C GLY A 86 4.37 2.83 23.00
N PHE A 87 4.30 3.61 21.90
CA PHE A 87 5.33 4.54 21.45
C PHE A 87 4.78 5.94 21.14
N ASP A 88 3.88 6.43 21.97
CA ASP A 88 3.14 7.67 21.79
C ASP A 88 4.00 8.92 21.54
N ALA A 89 5.25 8.94 22.06
CA ALA A 89 6.14 10.09 21.95
C ALA A 89 7.05 10.09 20.70
N GLY A 90 7.40 8.92 20.16
CA GLY A 90 8.40 8.83 19.09
C GLY A 90 8.02 7.88 17.95
N GLY A 91 6.88 7.21 18.04
CA GLY A 91 6.42 6.23 17.05
C GLY A 91 7.37 5.05 16.90
N MET A 92 7.13 4.25 15.87
CA MET A 92 7.93 3.06 15.55
C MET A 92 9.44 3.37 15.41
N ALA A 93 9.79 4.54 14.87
CA ALA A 93 11.19 4.94 14.68
C ALA A 93 11.97 5.11 16.00
N SER A 94 11.29 5.25 17.13
CA SER A 94 11.93 5.33 18.46
C SER A 94 12.28 3.96 19.05
N CYS A 95 11.85 2.86 18.42
CA CYS A 95 12.16 1.50 18.81
C CYS A 95 13.15 0.87 17.81
N PRO A 96 14.41 0.63 18.19
CA PRO A 96 15.41 0.08 17.28
C PRO A 96 15.21 -1.42 16.99
N ASP A 97 14.47 -2.13 17.85
CA ASP A 97 14.18 -3.57 17.70
C ASP A 97 12.74 -3.79 17.26
N TYR A 98 12.58 -4.38 16.09
CA TYR A 98 11.25 -4.62 15.50
C TYR A 98 10.44 -5.67 16.28
N ALA A 99 11.09 -6.67 16.91
CA ALA A 99 10.40 -7.66 17.73
C ALA A 99 9.85 -7.03 19.01
N ASP A 100 10.61 -6.14 19.64
CA ASP A 100 10.14 -5.37 20.79
C ASP A 100 8.99 -4.43 20.40
N TYR A 101 9.10 -3.76 19.24
CA TYR A 101 8.01 -2.93 18.72
C TYR A 101 6.71 -3.72 18.57
N VAL A 102 6.75 -4.86 17.88
CA VAL A 102 5.57 -5.71 17.65
C VAL A 102 4.96 -6.18 18.98
N SER A 103 5.79 -6.63 19.92
CA SER A 103 5.33 -7.11 21.22
C SER A 103 4.64 -6.02 22.05
N ARG A 104 5.23 -4.81 22.10
CA ARG A 104 4.65 -3.68 22.82
C ARG A 104 3.40 -3.13 22.16
N MET A 105 3.40 -3.06 20.84
CA MET A 105 2.22 -2.67 20.06
C MET A 105 1.05 -3.62 20.31
N GLU A 106 1.29 -4.94 20.33
CA GLU A 106 0.26 -5.93 20.65
C GLU A 106 -0.31 -5.71 22.06
N ALA A 107 0.55 -5.48 23.07
CA ALA A 107 0.12 -5.27 24.45
C ALA A 107 -0.67 -3.95 24.62
N ALA A 108 -0.07 -2.82 24.24
CA ALA A 108 -0.69 -1.50 24.42
C ALA A 108 -1.91 -1.33 23.48
N GLY A 109 -1.82 -1.85 22.26
CA GLY A 109 -2.89 -1.82 21.27
C GLY A 109 -4.12 -2.59 21.74
N THR A 110 -3.95 -3.78 22.29
CA THR A 110 -5.04 -4.60 22.86
C THR A 110 -5.81 -3.82 23.92
N GLU A 111 -5.12 -3.17 24.86
CA GLU A 111 -5.76 -2.42 25.93
C GLU A 111 -6.47 -1.18 25.38
N THR A 112 -5.76 -0.35 24.61
CA THR A 112 -6.29 0.94 24.18
C THR A 112 -7.33 0.84 23.08
N LEU A 113 -7.27 -0.17 22.20
CA LEU A 113 -8.33 -0.44 21.24
C LEU A 113 -9.62 -0.89 21.95
N ARG A 114 -9.52 -1.76 22.98
CA ARG A 114 -10.68 -2.15 23.80
C ARG A 114 -11.34 -0.93 24.45
N GLU A 115 -10.54 -0.06 25.07
CA GLU A 115 -11.04 1.17 25.66
C GLU A 115 -11.72 2.09 24.63
N LEU A 116 -11.12 2.22 23.44
CA LEU A 116 -11.65 3.03 22.35
C LEU A 116 -13.02 2.51 21.89
N LEU A 117 -13.17 1.20 21.64
CA LEU A 117 -14.43 0.59 21.23
C LEU A 117 -15.54 0.78 22.29
N LEU A 118 -15.22 0.60 23.55
CA LEU A 118 -16.15 0.81 24.66
C LEU A 118 -16.52 2.29 24.82
N SER A 119 -15.59 3.21 24.61
CA SER A 119 -15.85 4.64 24.69
C SER A 119 -16.78 5.13 23.59
N GLU A 120 -16.62 4.64 22.35
CA GLU A 120 -17.52 4.95 21.24
C GLU A 120 -18.93 4.41 21.49
N ALA A 121 -19.06 3.21 22.03
CA ALA A 121 -20.35 2.65 22.41
C ALA A 121 -21.05 3.51 23.48
N ARG A 122 -20.34 3.90 24.55
CA ARG A 122 -20.86 4.81 25.59
C ARG A 122 -21.24 6.19 25.08
N ALA A 123 -20.55 6.67 24.04
CA ALA A 123 -20.86 7.93 23.37
C ALA A 123 -22.03 7.84 22.37
N GLY A 124 -22.73 6.71 22.30
CA GLY A 124 -23.86 6.49 21.39
C GLY A 124 -23.47 6.30 19.93
N ARG A 125 -22.22 5.94 19.68
CA ARG A 125 -21.65 5.69 18.35
C ARG A 125 -21.01 4.31 18.26
N PRO A 126 -21.73 3.22 18.61
CA PRO A 126 -21.12 1.89 18.61
C PRO A 126 -20.50 1.57 17.25
N VAL A 127 -19.32 0.95 17.29
CA VAL A 127 -18.65 0.45 16.10
C VAL A 127 -19.36 -0.80 15.61
N ARG A 128 -19.74 -0.83 14.33
CA ARG A 128 -20.43 -1.99 13.74
C ARG A 128 -19.48 -3.05 13.27
N VAL A 129 -18.40 -2.62 12.63
CA VAL A 129 -17.32 -3.51 12.13
C VAL A 129 -15.96 -2.83 12.26
N LEU A 130 -14.96 -3.61 12.66
CA LEU A 130 -13.55 -3.25 12.62
C LEU A 130 -12.91 -3.89 11.37
N VAL A 131 -12.52 -3.05 10.42
CA VAL A 131 -11.66 -3.44 9.29
C VAL A 131 -10.22 -3.29 9.75
N TYR A 132 -9.50 -4.38 9.90
CA TYR A 132 -8.15 -4.37 10.48
C TYR A 132 -7.11 -4.95 9.52
N ASP A 133 -5.89 -4.47 9.64
CA ASP A 133 -4.74 -5.03 8.93
C ASP A 133 -4.37 -6.39 9.52
N PRO A 134 -4.23 -7.46 8.73
CA PRO A 134 -3.94 -8.79 9.25
C PRO A 134 -2.59 -8.93 9.98
N HIS A 135 -1.65 -7.98 9.80
CA HIS A 135 -0.45 -7.90 10.62
C HIS A 135 -0.74 -7.53 12.10
N LEU A 136 -2.00 -7.21 12.41
CA LEU A 136 -2.51 -6.91 13.75
C LEU A 136 -3.51 -7.98 14.21
N PRO A 137 -3.15 -9.28 14.25
CA PRO A 137 -4.09 -10.36 14.53
C PRO A 137 -4.74 -10.24 15.92
N TRP A 138 -4.09 -9.56 16.86
CA TRP A 138 -4.62 -9.26 18.18
C TRP A 138 -5.87 -8.37 18.17
N ALA A 139 -6.10 -7.61 17.10
CA ALA A 139 -7.26 -6.73 16.98
C ALA A 139 -8.58 -7.52 16.85
N LEU A 140 -8.55 -8.71 16.25
CA LEU A 140 -9.71 -9.56 16.05
C LEU A 140 -10.35 -9.98 17.39
N PRO A 141 -9.66 -10.64 18.33
CA PRO A 141 -10.26 -11.04 19.61
C PRO A 141 -10.72 -9.80 20.41
N VAL A 142 -10.01 -8.68 20.36
CA VAL A 142 -10.42 -7.45 21.06
C VAL A 142 -11.77 -6.93 20.54
N ALA A 143 -11.96 -6.90 19.23
CA ALA A 143 -13.22 -6.46 18.63
C ALA A 143 -14.37 -7.42 18.97
N ARG A 144 -14.14 -8.74 18.90
CA ARG A 144 -15.15 -9.76 19.23
C ARG A 144 -15.58 -9.69 20.69
N GLU A 145 -14.66 -9.51 21.62
CA GLU A 145 -14.97 -9.30 23.06
C GLU A 145 -15.87 -8.07 23.27
N ALA A 146 -15.70 -7.03 22.44
CA ALA A 146 -16.54 -5.84 22.46
C ALA A 146 -17.88 -5.98 21.69
N GLY A 147 -18.16 -7.15 21.12
CA GLY A 147 -19.36 -7.40 20.30
C GLY A 147 -19.32 -6.72 18.94
N VAL A 148 -18.12 -6.40 18.43
CA VAL A 148 -17.88 -5.73 17.14
C VAL A 148 -17.50 -6.79 16.10
N ALA A 149 -18.18 -6.76 14.93
CA ALA A 149 -17.80 -7.61 13.80
C ALA A 149 -16.41 -7.26 13.27
N THR A 150 -15.76 -8.19 12.60
CA THR A 150 -14.37 -8.06 12.15
C THR A 150 -14.22 -8.36 10.67
N ALA A 151 -13.38 -7.58 9.99
CA ALA A 151 -13.00 -7.81 8.60
C ALA A 151 -11.48 -7.66 8.44
N ALA A 152 -10.80 -8.76 8.11
CA ALA A 152 -9.38 -8.73 7.78
C ALA A 152 -9.18 -8.10 6.40
N PHE A 153 -8.27 -7.13 6.26
CA PHE A 153 -8.02 -6.43 5.00
C PHE A 153 -6.57 -6.64 4.54
N PHE A 154 -6.37 -7.57 3.63
CA PHE A 154 -5.07 -7.85 3.03
C PHE A 154 -4.71 -6.81 1.98
N SER A 155 -3.55 -6.17 2.13
CA SER A 155 -3.04 -5.11 1.26
C SER A 155 -1.86 -5.56 0.37
N GLN A 156 -1.75 -6.86 0.12
CA GLN A 156 -0.74 -7.51 -0.71
C GLN A 156 -1.41 -8.41 -1.76
N PRO A 157 -0.66 -8.97 -2.77
CA PRO A 157 -1.27 -9.80 -3.80
C PRO A 157 -1.73 -11.15 -3.26
N CYS A 158 -2.79 -11.70 -3.86
CA CYS A 158 -3.30 -13.03 -3.52
C CYS A 158 -2.22 -14.11 -3.62
N ALA A 159 -1.29 -14.02 -4.58
CA ALA A 159 -0.18 -14.96 -4.72
C ALA A 159 0.69 -15.05 -3.47
N VAL A 160 0.96 -13.92 -2.83
CA VAL A 160 1.75 -13.87 -1.59
C VAL A 160 0.90 -14.32 -0.39
N ASP A 161 -0.37 -13.94 -0.34
CA ASP A 161 -1.31 -14.40 0.68
C ASP A 161 -1.44 -15.92 0.65
N VAL A 162 -1.50 -16.54 -0.53
CA VAL A 162 -1.50 -17.99 -0.69
C VAL A 162 -0.25 -18.61 -0.07
N ILE A 163 0.94 -18.07 -0.34
CA ILE A 163 2.20 -18.59 0.23
C ILE A 163 2.16 -18.54 1.77
N TYR A 164 1.81 -17.40 2.34
CA TYR A 164 1.76 -17.24 3.80
C TYR A 164 0.67 -18.11 4.45
N GLY A 165 -0.50 -18.18 3.84
CA GLY A 165 -1.60 -19.01 4.32
C GLY A 165 -1.28 -20.51 4.28
N GLU A 166 -0.56 -20.98 3.26
CA GLU A 166 -0.13 -22.38 3.16
C GLU A 166 0.94 -22.74 4.19
N LEU A 167 1.85 -21.80 4.49
CA LEU A 167 2.81 -21.91 5.58
C LEU A 167 2.12 -21.95 6.94
N TRP A 168 1.16 -21.05 7.17
CA TRP A 168 0.36 -20.99 8.39
C TRP A 168 -0.42 -22.29 8.61
N ALA A 169 -1.04 -22.81 7.56
CA ALA A 169 -1.81 -24.04 7.61
C ALA A 169 -0.96 -25.33 7.71
N GLY A 170 0.37 -25.21 7.70
CA GLY A 170 1.29 -26.36 7.72
C GLY A 170 1.26 -27.22 6.45
N ARG A 171 0.67 -26.73 5.36
CA ARG A 171 0.65 -27.40 4.06
C ARG A 171 1.86 -27.06 3.18
N MET A 172 2.67 -26.10 3.61
CA MET A 172 3.99 -25.77 3.11
C MET A 172 4.95 -25.65 4.29
N ALA A 173 6.22 -26.00 4.10
CA ALA A 173 7.24 -25.93 5.15
C ALA A 173 8.27 -24.83 4.87
N LEU A 174 8.86 -24.27 5.93
CA LEU A 174 10.05 -23.41 5.84
C LEU A 174 11.34 -24.28 5.84
N PRO A 175 12.38 -23.88 5.09
CA PRO A 175 12.41 -22.77 4.14
C PRO A 175 11.61 -23.07 2.88
N ALA A 176 10.83 -22.08 2.40
CA ALA A 176 10.00 -22.22 1.21
C ALA A 176 10.75 -21.61 -0.01
N THR A 177 11.36 -22.46 -0.82
CA THR A 177 12.25 -22.04 -1.93
C THR A 177 11.62 -22.15 -3.32
N ASN A 178 10.40 -22.68 -3.43
CA ASN A 178 9.69 -22.75 -4.71
C ASN A 178 8.19 -22.90 -4.52
N GLY A 179 7.43 -22.53 -5.56
CA GLY A 179 5.98 -22.59 -5.59
C GLY A 179 5.40 -23.75 -6.42
N ARG A 180 6.19 -24.76 -6.78
CA ARG A 180 5.80 -25.84 -7.72
C ARG A 180 4.54 -26.58 -7.28
N GLU A 181 4.45 -26.98 -6.02
CA GLU A 181 3.26 -27.68 -5.50
C GLU A 181 2.00 -26.82 -5.51
N LEU A 182 2.16 -25.50 -5.28
CA LEU A 182 1.05 -24.56 -5.33
C LEU A 182 0.49 -24.43 -6.75
N VAL A 183 1.35 -24.43 -7.76
CA VAL A 183 0.93 -24.46 -9.18
C VAL A 183 0.23 -25.77 -9.50
N ALA A 184 0.77 -26.91 -9.05
CA ALA A 184 0.15 -28.23 -9.29
C ALA A 184 -1.25 -28.36 -8.68
N ARG A 185 -1.50 -27.66 -7.56
CA ARG A 185 -2.81 -27.58 -6.89
C ARG A 185 -3.72 -26.48 -7.44
N GLY A 186 -3.28 -25.72 -8.44
CA GLY A 186 -4.04 -24.62 -9.02
C GLY A 186 -4.13 -23.36 -8.11
N ALA A 187 -3.26 -23.28 -7.11
CA ALA A 187 -3.22 -22.17 -6.17
C ALA A 187 -2.35 -21.00 -6.63
N LEU A 188 -1.47 -21.22 -7.61
CA LEU A 188 -0.66 -20.17 -8.26
C LEU A 188 -0.74 -20.28 -9.77
N SER A 189 -0.62 -19.16 -10.46
CA SER A 189 -0.64 -19.05 -11.92
C SER A 189 0.70 -19.38 -12.57
N VAL A 190 1.80 -19.26 -11.84
CA VAL A 190 3.17 -19.42 -12.34
C VAL A 190 4.05 -20.10 -11.30
N GLU A 191 5.00 -20.92 -11.79
CA GLU A 191 6.04 -21.51 -10.92
C GLU A 191 6.99 -20.41 -10.43
N LEU A 192 7.22 -20.38 -9.12
CA LEU A 192 8.16 -19.49 -8.45
C LEU A 192 9.45 -20.24 -8.15
N GLY A 193 10.58 -19.68 -8.54
CA GLY A 193 11.91 -20.12 -8.11
C GLY A 193 12.33 -19.47 -6.79
N PRO A 194 13.54 -19.82 -6.27
CA PRO A 194 14.03 -19.24 -5.02
C PRO A 194 14.11 -17.71 -5.02
N GLU A 195 14.44 -17.12 -6.18
CA GLU A 195 14.53 -15.68 -6.36
C GLU A 195 13.18 -14.98 -6.54
N ASP A 196 12.10 -15.76 -6.68
CA ASP A 196 10.73 -15.27 -6.86
C ASP A 196 9.92 -15.35 -5.56
N MET A 197 10.37 -16.15 -4.59
CA MET A 197 9.74 -16.26 -3.28
C MET A 197 10.02 -15.03 -2.41
N PRO A 198 9.13 -14.67 -1.47
CA PRO A 198 9.46 -13.68 -0.46
C PRO A 198 10.77 -14.08 0.27
N PRO A 199 11.79 -13.19 0.33
CA PRO A 199 13.13 -13.58 0.78
C PRO A 199 13.15 -14.19 2.18
N PHE A 200 12.34 -13.68 3.10
CA PHE A 200 12.30 -14.15 4.48
C PHE A 200 11.54 -15.48 4.68
N VAL A 201 10.80 -15.98 3.69
CA VAL A 201 10.30 -17.36 3.73
C VAL A 201 11.23 -18.32 3.00
N ALA A 202 12.01 -17.83 2.04
CA ALA A 202 13.05 -18.61 1.39
C ALA A 202 14.29 -18.82 2.29
N VAL A 203 14.63 -17.79 3.10
CA VAL A 203 15.74 -17.80 4.07
C VAL A 203 15.24 -17.27 5.41
N PRO A 204 14.49 -18.08 6.20
CA PRO A 204 13.81 -17.62 7.42
C PRO A 204 14.73 -17.03 8.48
N GLU A 205 15.99 -17.49 8.51
CA GLU A 205 16.97 -17.04 9.48
C GLU A 205 17.43 -15.60 9.22
N SER A 206 17.27 -15.09 8.00
CA SER A 206 17.69 -13.73 7.66
C SER A 206 16.81 -12.67 8.34
N GLU A 207 15.51 -12.93 8.46
CA GLU A 207 14.52 -12.00 9.01
C GLU A 207 13.42 -12.74 9.79
N PRO A 208 13.77 -13.39 10.93
CA PRO A 208 12.87 -14.31 11.61
C PRO A 208 11.59 -13.64 12.15
N VAL A 209 11.66 -12.37 12.52
CA VAL A 209 10.50 -11.61 13.00
C VAL A 209 9.53 -11.35 11.86
N PHE A 210 10.02 -10.90 10.69
CA PHE A 210 9.18 -10.69 9.52
C PHE A 210 8.57 -12.00 9.02
N THR A 211 9.33 -13.10 9.00
CA THR A 211 8.80 -14.42 8.70
C THR A 211 7.61 -14.77 9.59
N LYS A 212 7.79 -14.63 10.90
CA LYS A 212 6.75 -14.94 11.89
C LYS A 212 5.53 -14.04 11.74
N THR A 213 5.71 -12.72 11.64
CA THR A 213 4.60 -11.76 11.56
C THR A 213 3.82 -11.90 10.25
N SER A 214 4.50 -12.21 9.13
CA SER A 214 3.82 -12.44 7.85
C SER A 214 2.97 -13.70 7.85
N ILE A 215 3.42 -14.78 8.48
CA ILE A 215 2.64 -16.02 8.61
C ILE A 215 1.47 -15.81 9.59
N ARG A 216 1.67 -15.10 10.70
CA ARG A 216 0.64 -14.80 11.69
C ARG A 216 -0.53 -13.94 11.21
N GLN A 217 -0.47 -13.38 9.99
CA GLN A 217 -1.60 -12.69 9.36
C GLN A 217 -2.86 -13.58 9.27
N PHE A 218 -2.68 -14.88 9.34
CA PHE A 218 -3.76 -15.86 9.28
C PHE A 218 -4.25 -16.33 10.67
N ASP A 219 -3.65 -15.85 11.77
CA ASP A 219 -4.07 -16.20 13.13
C ASP A 219 -5.52 -15.75 13.38
N GLY A 220 -6.41 -16.69 13.68
CA GLY A 220 -7.82 -16.45 13.96
C GLY A 220 -8.65 -16.04 12.74
N LEU A 221 -8.13 -16.12 11.53
CA LEU A 221 -8.82 -15.64 10.31
C LEU A 221 -10.14 -16.39 10.06
N GLU A 222 -10.26 -17.63 10.49
CA GLU A 222 -11.48 -18.43 10.43
C GLU A 222 -12.62 -17.85 11.29
N GLU A 223 -12.29 -17.04 12.29
CA GLU A 223 -13.26 -16.35 13.15
C GLU A 223 -13.66 -14.96 12.63
N ALA A 224 -12.93 -14.43 11.65
CA ALA A 224 -13.29 -13.14 11.04
C ALA A 224 -14.60 -13.23 10.27
N ASP A 225 -15.44 -12.20 10.39
CA ASP A 225 -16.75 -12.14 9.71
C ASP A 225 -16.62 -11.94 8.21
N ASP A 226 -15.54 -11.26 7.77
CA ASP A 226 -15.16 -11.08 6.37
C ASP A 226 -13.63 -11.10 6.22
N VAL A 227 -13.18 -11.57 5.04
CA VAL A 227 -11.79 -11.51 4.60
C VAL A 227 -11.77 -10.75 3.27
N LEU A 228 -11.06 -9.65 3.23
CA LEU A 228 -11.01 -8.71 2.11
C LEU A 228 -9.59 -8.64 1.56
N VAL A 229 -9.43 -8.65 0.24
CA VAL A 229 -8.13 -8.54 -0.41
C VAL A 229 -8.14 -7.40 -1.40
N ASN A 230 -7.14 -6.51 -1.33
CA ASN A 230 -6.93 -5.41 -2.27
C ASN A 230 -6.34 -5.93 -3.59
N SER A 231 -7.09 -6.77 -4.28
CA SER A 231 -6.82 -7.27 -5.63
C SER A 231 -8.15 -7.38 -6.38
N PHE A 232 -8.12 -7.73 -7.65
CA PHE A 232 -9.32 -8.01 -8.43
C PHE A 232 -9.20 -9.35 -9.14
N ARG A 233 -10.34 -10.02 -9.30
CA ARG A 233 -10.41 -11.43 -9.72
C ARG A 233 -9.64 -11.73 -10.99
N ASP A 234 -9.79 -10.87 -12.01
CA ASP A 234 -9.17 -11.10 -13.32
C ASP A 234 -7.65 -10.96 -13.29
N PHE A 235 -7.10 -10.23 -12.33
CA PHE A 235 -5.67 -9.97 -12.23
C PHE A 235 -4.89 -11.17 -11.68
N GLU A 236 -5.51 -11.89 -10.72
CA GLU A 236 -4.96 -13.07 -10.08
C GLU A 236 -6.02 -14.20 -9.99
N PRO A 237 -6.53 -14.71 -11.14
CA PRO A 237 -7.75 -15.52 -11.17
C PRO A 237 -7.65 -16.84 -10.42
N LYS A 238 -6.50 -17.51 -10.44
CA LYS A 238 -6.30 -18.78 -9.71
C LYS A 238 -6.10 -18.53 -8.23
N GLU A 239 -5.27 -17.58 -7.90
CA GLU A 239 -4.95 -17.14 -6.55
C GLU A 239 -6.20 -16.63 -5.83
N ALA A 240 -6.98 -15.77 -6.49
CA ALA A 240 -8.25 -15.28 -5.98
C ALA A 240 -9.25 -16.41 -5.73
N ALA A 241 -9.42 -17.32 -6.69
CA ALA A 241 -10.30 -18.48 -6.52
C ALA A 241 -9.85 -19.40 -5.37
N TYR A 242 -8.53 -19.58 -5.20
CA TYR A 242 -7.98 -20.35 -4.10
C TYR A 242 -8.23 -19.68 -2.74
N MET A 243 -8.02 -18.37 -2.66
CA MET A 243 -8.29 -17.56 -1.47
C MET A 243 -9.79 -17.54 -1.11
N GLU A 244 -10.67 -17.42 -2.11
CA GLU A 244 -12.13 -17.50 -1.93
C GLU A 244 -12.55 -18.86 -1.34
N LEU A 245 -12.03 -19.94 -1.90
CA LEU A 245 -12.37 -21.30 -1.48
C LEU A 245 -11.81 -21.63 -0.08
N THR A 246 -10.57 -21.23 0.18
CA THR A 246 -9.83 -21.67 1.39
C THR A 246 -10.11 -20.77 2.59
N TRP A 247 -10.17 -19.46 2.38
CA TRP A 247 -10.30 -18.45 3.44
C TRP A 247 -11.50 -17.53 3.28
N ARG A 248 -12.44 -17.82 2.36
CA ARG A 248 -13.65 -17.01 2.11
C ARG A 248 -13.33 -15.58 1.71
N ALA A 249 -12.16 -15.35 1.10
CA ALA A 249 -11.69 -14.03 0.74
C ALA A 249 -12.55 -13.42 -0.37
N LYS A 250 -12.74 -12.10 -0.31
CA LYS A 250 -13.45 -11.31 -1.31
C LYS A 250 -12.51 -10.28 -1.91
N MET A 251 -12.36 -10.27 -3.22
CA MET A 251 -11.58 -9.28 -3.93
C MET A 251 -12.34 -7.96 -3.96
N ILE A 252 -11.73 -6.89 -3.47
CA ILE A 252 -12.36 -5.55 -3.37
C ILE A 252 -11.51 -4.45 -4.01
N GLY A 253 -10.42 -4.80 -4.67
CA GLY A 253 -9.48 -3.88 -5.31
C GLY A 253 -9.68 -3.73 -6.83
N PRO A 254 -8.87 -2.85 -7.43
CA PRO A 254 -7.85 -2.04 -6.78
C PRO A 254 -8.45 -0.84 -6.02
N THR A 255 -8.09 -0.69 -4.74
CA THR A 255 -8.58 0.42 -3.92
C THR A 255 -7.72 1.67 -4.15
N LEU A 256 -8.01 2.34 -5.25
CA LEU A 256 -7.35 3.58 -5.69
C LEU A 256 -8.35 4.75 -5.68
N PRO A 257 -7.86 6.02 -5.71
CA PRO A 257 -8.71 7.18 -5.83
C PRO A 257 -9.59 7.11 -7.08
N SER A 258 -10.86 7.49 -6.93
CA SER A 258 -11.93 7.32 -7.93
C SER A 258 -11.62 7.91 -9.30
N PHE A 259 -10.89 9.03 -9.34
CA PHE A 259 -10.46 9.70 -10.57
C PHE A 259 -9.70 8.76 -11.53
N TYR A 260 -8.81 7.92 -11.00
CA TYR A 260 -7.97 7.02 -11.82
C TYR A 260 -8.69 5.73 -12.24
N LEU A 261 -9.87 5.50 -11.69
CA LEU A 261 -10.73 4.35 -12.00
C LEU A 261 -11.93 4.74 -12.88
N ASP A 262 -12.01 6.01 -13.29
CA ASP A 262 -13.15 6.58 -14.03
C ASP A 262 -14.49 6.31 -13.33
N ASP A 263 -14.50 6.39 -12.00
CA ASP A 263 -15.69 6.11 -11.18
C ASP A 263 -16.37 7.42 -10.76
N ASP A 264 -17.26 7.89 -11.61
CA ASP A 264 -17.99 9.16 -11.44
C ASP A 264 -19.08 9.09 -10.35
N ARG A 265 -19.36 7.92 -9.78
CA ARG A 265 -20.31 7.75 -8.66
C ARG A 265 -19.81 8.39 -7.37
N LEU A 266 -18.48 8.41 -7.18
CA LEU A 266 -17.85 9.04 -6.03
C LEU A 266 -17.40 10.46 -6.35
N PRO A 267 -17.32 11.36 -5.35
CA PRO A 267 -16.67 12.65 -5.54
C PRO A 267 -15.29 12.45 -6.15
N SER A 268 -14.97 13.22 -7.21
CA SER A 268 -13.67 13.13 -7.88
C SER A 268 -12.54 13.34 -6.88
N ASN A 269 -11.71 12.33 -6.72
CA ASN A 269 -10.61 12.31 -5.79
C ASN A 269 -9.33 11.87 -6.52
N LYS A 270 -8.31 12.73 -6.52
CA LYS A 270 -7.00 12.49 -7.14
C LYS A 270 -5.92 12.08 -6.15
N SER A 271 -6.17 12.19 -4.86
CA SER A 271 -5.20 11.85 -3.81
C SER A 271 -5.77 10.85 -2.83
N TYR A 272 -4.90 10.16 -2.11
CA TYR A 272 -5.34 9.29 -1.03
C TYR A 272 -5.95 10.07 0.16
N GLY A 273 -5.61 11.36 0.28
CA GLY A 273 -6.20 12.26 1.28
C GLY A 273 -5.52 12.23 2.64
N PHE A 274 -4.51 11.39 2.82
CA PHE A 274 -3.68 11.34 4.02
C PHE A 274 -2.26 10.96 3.62
N ASN A 275 -1.32 11.88 3.75
CA ASN A 275 0.07 11.66 3.38
C ASN A 275 0.95 11.74 4.63
N LEU A 276 1.76 10.72 4.84
CA LEU A 276 2.83 10.70 5.85
C LEU A 276 4.09 11.42 5.36
N PHE A 277 4.16 11.71 4.06
CA PHE A 277 5.26 12.39 3.40
C PHE A 277 4.71 13.48 2.49
N SER A 278 5.34 14.65 2.50
CA SER A 278 4.98 15.80 1.65
C SER A 278 6.21 16.40 0.99
N GLY A 279 6.03 17.08 -0.13
CA GLY A 279 7.08 17.81 -0.82
C GLY A 279 6.52 18.51 -2.06
N ASP A 280 7.05 19.68 -2.36
CA ASP A 280 6.79 20.39 -3.60
C ASP A 280 7.80 19.95 -4.65
N ALA A 281 7.32 19.35 -5.74
CA ALA A 281 8.17 18.98 -6.86
C ALA A 281 7.56 19.51 -8.18
N PRO A 282 8.33 20.15 -9.04
CA PRO A 282 7.85 20.75 -10.31
C PRO A 282 7.65 19.68 -11.40
N CYS A 283 7.22 18.48 -10.99
CA CYS A 283 7.13 17.31 -11.87
C CYS A 283 6.12 17.53 -13.00
N MET A 284 4.95 18.07 -12.71
CA MET A 284 3.87 18.22 -13.69
C MET A 284 4.24 19.23 -14.76
N ASP A 285 4.76 20.40 -14.39
CA ASP A 285 5.21 21.43 -15.35
C ASP A 285 6.36 20.95 -16.25
N TRP A 286 7.21 20.07 -15.71
CA TRP A 286 8.27 19.44 -16.47
C TRP A 286 7.74 18.37 -17.42
N LEU A 287 6.78 17.55 -16.98
CA LEU A 287 6.15 16.49 -17.78
C LEU A 287 5.37 17.05 -18.97
N GLU A 288 4.68 18.20 -18.83
CA GLU A 288 3.94 18.83 -19.94
C GLU A 288 4.83 19.22 -21.13
N LYS A 289 6.14 19.36 -20.90
CA LYS A 289 7.14 19.67 -21.95
C LYS A 289 7.72 18.43 -22.61
N GLN A 290 7.37 17.24 -22.13
CA GLN A 290 7.93 15.98 -22.63
C GLN A 290 7.07 15.36 -23.74
N ILE A 291 7.71 14.55 -24.58
CA ILE A 291 7.03 13.78 -25.61
C ILE A 291 6.15 12.68 -24.97
N ILE A 292 5.02 12.40 -25.59
CA ILE A 292 4.11 11.33 -25.15
C ILE A 292 4.86 10.00 -25.03
N SER A 293 4.66 9.28 -23.92
CA SER A 293 5.25 7.98 -23.62
C SER A 293 6.79 7.92 -23.72
N SER A 294 7.48 9.03 -23.44
CA SER A 294 8.95 9.12 -23.52
C SER A 294 9.66 9.06 -22.17
N VAL A 295 8.97 9.37 -21.08
CA VAL A 295 9.56 9.56 -19.75
C VAL A 295 9.55 8.27 -18.92
N VAL A 296 10.62 8.03 -18.21
CA VAL A 296 10.75 6.97 -17.20
C VAL A 296 10.50 7.56 -15.81
N LEU A 297 9.50 7.06 -15.09
CA LEU A 297 9.39 7.31 -13.66
C LEU A 297 10.25 6.28 -12.92
N VAL A 298 10.95 6.69 -11.87
CA VAL A 298 11.77 5.80 -11.03
C VAL A 298 11.44 6.03 -9.57
N SER A 299 10.90 5.00 -8.90
CA SER A 299 10.63 5.03 -7.46
C SER A 299 10.75 3.62 -6.88
N TYR A 300 11.55 3.50 -5.82
CA TYR A 300 11.79 2.24 -5.13
C TYR A 300 11.15 2.16 -3.73
N GLY A 301 10.08 2.95 -3.55
CA GLY A 301 9.25 2.93 -2.34
C GLY A 301 9.86 3.63 -1.13
N THR A 302 9.20 3.46 0.01
CA THR A 302 9.54 4.17 1.26
C THR A 302 10.44 3.36 2.20
N VAL A 303 10.58 2.06 1.99
CA VAL A 303 11.30 1.14 2.88
C VAL A 303 12.66 0.73 2.34
N SER A 304 12.82 0.61 1.02
CA SER A 304 14.10 0.21 0.41
C SER A 304 15.21 1.20 0.74
N ASN A 305 16.38 0.69 1.07
CA ASN A 305 17.56 1.47 1.43
C ASN A 305 18.74 1.02 0.57
N TYR A 306 19.05 1.78 -0.47
CA TYR A 306 20.19 1.52 -1.34
C TYR A 306 21.45 2.20 -0.81
N ASP A 307 22.59 1.53 -0.96
CA ASP A 307 23.90 2.14 -0.72
C ASP A 307 24.31 3.07 -1.86
N THR A 308 25.41 3.82 -1.67
CA THR A 308 25.95 4.76 -2.65
C THR A 308 26.27 4.07 -3.98
N ASN A 309 26.88 2.88 -3.95
CA ASN A 309 27.27 2.15 -5.16
C ASN A 309 26.06 1.69 -5.97
N GLN A 310 24.99 1.24 -5.27
CA GLN A 310 23.77 0.80 -5.94
C GLN A 310 22.99 1.98 -6.54
N LEU A 311 22.99 3.14 -5.88
CA LEU A 311 22.40 4.37 -6.43
C LEU A 311 23.20 4.87 -7.64
N GLU A 312 24.51 4.72 -7.63
CA GLU A 312 25.39 5.07 -8.76
C GLU A 312 25.13 4.19 -9.99
N GLU A 313 25.00 2.87 -9.79
CA GLU A 313 24.62 1.93 -10.86
C GLU A 313 23.22 2.28 -11.41
N LEU A 314 22.25 2.57 -10.55
CA LEU A 314 20.91 2.95 -10.97
C LEU A 314 20.91 4.25 -11.77
N GLY A 315 21.54 5.31 -11.26
CA GLY A 315 21.60 6.60 -11.94
C GLY A 315 22.36 6.53 -13.28
N ASN A 316 23.46 5.75 -13.34
CA ASN A 316 24.17 5.54 -14.60
C ASN A 316 23.29 4.80 -15.62
N GLY A 317 22.60 3.73 -15.22
CA GLY A 317 21.69 2.99 -16.10
C GLY A 317 20.55 3.87 -16.64
N LEU A 318 19.99 4.76 -15.81
CA LEU A 318 19.00 5.75 -16.23
C LEU A 318 19.56 6.70 -17.29
N CYS A 319 20.73 7.30 -17.02
CA CYS A 319 21.39 8.20 -17.96
C CYS A 319 21.73 7.51 -19.28
N ASP A 320 22.26 6.29 -19.23
CA ASP A 320 22.73 5.53 -20.39
C ASP A 320 21.55 5.01 -21.23
N SER A 321 20.34 4.83 -20.64
CA SER A 321 19.13 4.52 -21.39
C SER A 321 18.77 5.57 -22.46
N GLY A 322 19.24 6.79 -22.29
CA GLY A 322 18.95 7.92 -23.21
C GLY A 322 17.56 8.48 -23.08
N LYS A 323 16.73 8.00 -22.13
CA LYS A 323 15.38 8.50 -21.90
C LYS A 323 15.36 9.63 -20.88
N PRO A 324 14.47 10.61 -21.01
CA PRO A 324 14.18 11.54 -19.93
C PRO A 324 13.53 10.79 -18.76
N PHE A 325 13.82 11.23 -17.52
CA PHE A 325 13.31 10.52 -16.34
C PHE A 325 12.98 11.46 -15.18
N ILE A 326 12.10 11.00 -14.29
CA ILE A 326 11.91 11.53 -12.94
C ILE A 326 12.39 10.45 -11.97
N TRP A 327 13.41 10.77 -11.19
CA TRP A 327 13.97 9.87 -10.20
C TRP A 327 13.66 10.36 -8.78
N VAL A 328 12.87 9.58 -8.05
CA VAL A 328 12.52 9.86 -6.66
C VAL A 328 13.61 9.30 -5.75
N VAL A 329 14.38 10.19 -5.14
CA VAL A 329 15.41 9.87 -4.14
C VAL A 329 15.06 10.57 -2.84
N ARG A 330 14.66 9.82 -1.83
CA ARG A 330 14.21 10.38 -0.55
C ARG A 330 15.24 11.33 0.04
N SER A 331 14.79 12.35 0.75
CA SER A 331 15.67 13.33 1.40
C SER A 331 16.71 12.68 2.33
N THR A 332 16.32 11.58 2.99
CA THR A 332 17.21 10.77 3.83
C THR A 332 18.33 10.06 3.07
N GLU A 333 18.20 9.89 1.75
CA GLU A 333 19.18 9.21 0.89
C GLU A 333 19.91 10.16 -0.06
N ALA A 334 19.44 11.40 -0.19
CA ALA A 334 20.03 12.37 -1.11
C ALA A 334 21.54 12.60 -0.89
N HIS A 335 22.01 12.46 0.35
CA HIS A 335 23.43 12.59 0.71
C HIS A 335 24.31 11.46 0.15
N LYS A 336 23.71 10.35 -0.30
CA LYS A 336 24.44 9.20 -0.90
C LYS A 336 24.72 9.41 -2.39
N LEU A 337 24.07 10.39 -3.04
CA LEU A 337 24.34 10.70 -4.44
C LEU A 337 25.61 11.57 -4.53
N THR A 338 26.55 11.15 -5.37
CA THR A 338 27.72 11.97 -5.70
C THR A 338 27.32 13.19 -6.53
N GLU A 339 28.04 14.31 -6.38
CA GLU A 339 27.75 15.52 -7.17
C GLU A 339 27.94 15.28 -8.68
N GLU A 340 28.88 14.40 -9.06
CA GLU A 340 29.09 14.02 -10.46
C GLU A 340 27.86 13.30 -11.03
N LEU A 341 27.29 12.34 -10.28
CA LEU A 341 26.08 11.63 -10.68
C LEU A 341 24.88 12.57 -10.76
N LYS A 342 24.68 13.47 -9.79
CA LYS A 342 23.62 14.47 -9.82
C LYS A 342 23.71 15.33 -11.10
N MET A 343 24.87 15.90 -11.37
CA MET A 343 25.09 16.72 -12.57
C MET A 343 24.87 15.95 -13.87
N LYS A 344 25.24 14.65 -13.91
CA LYS A 344 24.98 13.78 -15.06
C LYS A 344 23.50 13.57 -15.26
N CYS A 345 22.75 13.28 -14.18
CA CYS A 345 21.33 13.00 -14.20
C CYS A 345 20.48 14.23 -14.52
N GLU A 346 20.77 15.39 -13.95
CA GLU A 346 20.04 16.63 -14.15
C GLU A 346 20.05 17.15 -15.59
N LYS A 347 21.02 16.71 -16.39
CA LYS A 347 21.06 17.00 -17.84
C LYS A 347 19.97 16.27 -18.63
N LYS A 348 19.39 15.20 -18.07
CA LYS A 348 18.44 14.32 -18.77
C LYS A 348 17.10 14.16 -18.05
N GLY A 349 17.03 14.45 -16.77
CA GLY A 349 15.84 14.23 -15.97
C GLY A 349 15.77 15.13 -14.73
N LEU A 350 14.80 14.82 -13.89
CA LEU A 350 14.63 15.42 -12.57
C LEU A 350 14.99 14.42 -11.47
N ILE A 351 15.74 14.88 -10.47
CA ILE A 351 15.86 14.18 -9.19
C ILE A 351 15.01 14.94 -8.18
N VAL A 352 14.08 14.25 -7.55
CA VAL A 352 13.14 14.83 -6.59
C VAL A 352 13.10 13.99 -5.32
N SER A 353 12.83 14.62 -4.17
CA SER A 353 12.75 13.89 -2.88
C SER A 353 11.40 13.18 -2.69
N TRP A 354 10.38 13.67 -3.36
CA TRP A 354 9.02 13.15 -3.33
C TRP A 354 8.27 13.56 -4.61
N CYS A 355 7.24 12.80 -4.97
CA CYS A 355 6.35 13.18 -6.07
C CYS A 355 4.94 12.61 -5.87
N PRO A 356 3.90 13.21 -6.47
CA PRO A 356 2.55 12.63 -6.51
C PRO A 356 2.51 11.47 -7.50
N GLN A 357 2.99 10.29 -7.08
CA GLN A 357 3.29 9.14 -7.95
C GLN A 357 2.13 8.76 -8.88
N LEU A 358 0.91 8.67 -8.34
CA LEU A 358 -0.25 8.26 -9.13
C LEU A 358 -0.64 9.32 -10.18
N GLU A 359 -0.52 10.60 -9.85
CA GLU A 359 -0.77 11.69 -10.80
C GLU A 359 0.28 11.69 -11.93
N ILE A 360 1.54 11.43 -11.59
CA ILE A 360 2.63 11.28 -12.57
C ILE A 360 2.39 10.06 -13.45
N LEU A 361 2.06 8.90 -12.87
CA LEU A 361 1.78 7.68 -13.64
C LEU A 361 0.62 7.87 -14.64
N ALA A 362 -0.38 8.65 -14.28
CA ALA A 362 -1.50 8.98 -15.17
C ALA A 362 -1.17 9.99 -16.25
N HIS A 363 0.02 10.61 -16.23
CA HIS A 363 0.39 11.63 -17.20
C HIS A 363 0.82 11.01 -18.54
N LYS A 364 0.33 11.54 -19.65
CA LYS A 364 0.56 11.05 -21.03
C LYS A 364 2.04 10.90 -21.44
N ALA A 365 2.95 11.64 -20.80
CA ALA A 365 4.38 11.57 -21.10
C ALA A 365 5.06 10.32 -20.49
N ILE A 366 4.46 9.66 -19.50
CA ILE A 366 5.05 8.47 -18.87
C ILE A 366 4.94 7.29 -19.82
N GLY A 367 6.08 6.66 -20.10
CA GLY A 367 6.20 5.48 -20.96
C GLY A 367 6.61 4.22 -20.21
N CYS A 368 7.22 4.36 -19.03
CA CYS A 368 7.72 3.25 -18.23
C CYS A 368 7.84 3.65 -16.76
N PHE A 369 7.65 2.68 -15.86
CA PHE A 369 7.86 2.83 -14.43
C PHE A 369 8.92 1.82 -13.93
N VAL A 370 10.09 2.31 -13.55
CA VAL A 370 11.11 1.53 -12.84
C VAL A 370 10.72 1.51 -11.36
N THR A 371 10.33 0.36 -10.86
CA THR A 371 9.71 0.22 -9.54
C THR A 371 10.28 -0.97 -8.77
N HIS A 372 10.28 -0.86 -7.44
CA HIS A 372 10.56 -2.00 -6.56
C HIS A 372 9.48 -3.10 -6.62
N CYS A 373 8.39 -2.90 -7.35
CA CYS A 373 7.24 -3.80 -7.45
C CYS A 373 6.48 -3.99 -6.12
N GLY A 374 6.42 -2.99 -5.24
CA GLY A 374 5.49 -3.01 -4.11
C GLY A 374 4.05 -2.99 -4.61
N TRP A 375 3.13 -3.64 -3.87
CA TRP A 375 1.77 -3.91 -4.37
C TRP A 375 1.00 -2.65 -4.77
N ASN A 376 1.00 -1.61 -3.93
CA ASN A 376 0.29 -0.37 -4.28
C ASN A 376 0.85 0.29 -5.53
N SER A 377 2.19 0.40 -5.65
CA SER A 377 2.84 0.96 -6.84
C SER A 377 2.52 0.14 -8.10
N THR A 378 2.39 -1.17 -7.97
CA THR A 378 1.99 -2.06 -9.06
C THR A 378 0.53 -1.81 -9.47
N LEU A 379 -0.39 -1.72 -8.51
CA LEU A 379 -1.81 -1.40 -8.80
C LEU A 379 -1.97 0.00 -9.40
N GLU A 380 -1.20 0.99 -8.93
CA GLU A 380 -1.18 2.34 -9.49
C GLU A 380 -0.72 2.34 -10.96
N ALA A 381 0.35 1.62 -11.27
CA ALA A 381 0.84 1.47 -12.64
C ALA A 381 -0.16 0.74 -13.53
N VAL A 382 -0.78 -0.32 -13.02
CA VAL A 382 -1.82 -1.09 -13.73
C VAL A 382 -3.01 -0.20 -14.05
N ALA A 383 -3.54 0.54 -13.08
CA ALA A 383 -4.68 1.44 -13.29
C ALA A 383 -4.37 2.62 -14.23
N SER A 384 -3.08 2.95 -14.37
CA SER A 384 -2.59 3.98 -15.29
C SER A 384 -2.17 3.44 -16.67
N GLY A 385 -2.18 2.12 -16.88
CA GLY A 385 -1.76 1.50 -18.13
C GLY A 385 -0.27 1.67 -18.45
N VAL A 386 0.60 1.75 -17.43
CA VAL A 386 2.03 2.00 -17.56
C VAL A 386 2.82 0.69 -17.48
N PRO A 387 3.65 0.37 -18.49
CA PRO A 387 4.58 -0.76 -18.43
C PRO A 387 5.65 -0.62 -17.34
N LEU A 388 6.13 -1.76 -16.83
CA LEU A 388 7.00 -1.83 -15.65
C LEU A 388 8.41 -2.36 -15.96
N VAL A 389 9.38 -1.81 -15.25
CA VAL A 389 10.71 -2.42 -15.06
C VAL A 389 10.88 -2.71 -13.57
N GLY A 390 10.88 -3.97 -13.19
CA GLY A 390 10.96 -4.39 -11.81
C GLY A 390 12.39 -4.40 -11.27
N ILE A 391 12.61 -3.76 -10.12
CA ILE A 391 13.84 -3.81 -9.32
C ILE A 391 13.50 -4.29 -7.90
N PRO A 392 12.98 -5.53 -7.74
CA PRO A 392 12.49 -6.01 -6.45
C PRO A 392 13.59 -6.08 -5.42
N HIS A 393 13.26 -5.76 -4.18
CA HIS A 393 14.21 -5.72 -3.06
C HIS A 393 13.88 -6.77 -2.00
N TRP A 394 12.66 -6.76 -1.43
CA TRP A 394 12.27 -7.66 -0.35
C TRP A 394 10.75 -7.89 -0.28
N ALA A 395 10.27 -8.65 0.71
CA ALA A 395 8.86 -8.97 0.98
C ALA A 395 8.14 -9.58 -0.24
N ASP A 396 7.00 -9.05 -0.63
CA ASP A 396 6.16 -9.49 -1.74
C ASP A 396 6.75 -9.15 -3.13
N GLN A 397 7.70 -8.23 -3.18
CA GLN A 397 8.21 -7.62 -4.42
C GLN A 397 8.81 -8.63 -5.42
N PRO A 398 9.61 -9.65 -5.02
CA PRO A 398 10.11 -10.65 -5.96
C PRO A 398 8.99 -11.45 -6.63
N THR A 399 7.98 -11.85 -5.88
CA THR A 399 6.80 -12.56 -6.40
C THR A 399 6.02 -11.68 -7.37
N ILE A 400 5.74 -10.43 -7.00
CA ILE A 400 5.07 -9.46 -7.89
C ILE A 400 5.86 -9.25 -9.18
N SER A 401 7.18 -9.07 -9.07
CA SER A 401 8.04 -8.88 -10.25
C SER A 401 8.01 -10.09 -11.19
N LYS A 402 7.89 -11.31 -10.66
CA LYS A 402 7.66 -12.53 -11.45
C LYS A 402 6.33 -12.49 -12.19
N TYR A 403 5.26 -12.03 -11.53
CA TYR A 403 3.94 -11.88 -12.15
C TYR A 403 3.95 -10.81 -13.23
N VAL A 404 4.64 -9.69 -13.04
CA VAL A 404 4.84 -8.63 -14.06
C VAL A 404 5.38 -9.22 -15.37
N GLU A 405 6.39 -10.09 -15.28
CA GLU A 405 7.00 -10.71 -16.48
C GLU A 405 6.17 -11.85 -17.08
N SER A 406 5.71 -12.76 -16.23
CA SER A 406 5.30 -14.10 -16.67
C SER A 406 3.79 -14.30 -16.71
N VAL A 407 3.02 -13.52 -15.94
CA VAL A 407 1.56 -13.64 -15.84
C VAL A 407 0.89 -12.46 -16.53
N TRP A 408 1.24 -11.25 -16.12
CA TRP A 408 0.61 -10.05 -16.66
C TRP A 408 1.23 -9.57 -17.97
N GLY A 409 2.51 -9.90 -18.21
CA GLY A 409 3.22 -9.56 -19.44
C GLY A 409 3.31 -8.06 -19.68
N VAL A 410 3.44 -7.26 -18.62
CA VAL A 410 3.46 -5.79 -18.68
C VAL A 410 4.84 -5.20 -18.52
N GLY A 411 5.88 -6.04 -18.46
CA GLY A 411 7.24 -5.54 -18.29
C GLY A 411 8.28 -6.63 -18.10
N VAL A 412 9.42 -6.22 -17.56
CA VAL A 412 10.59 -7.07 -17.31
C VAL A 412 11.18 -6.83 -15.93
N ARG A 413 11.95 -7.78 -15.41
CA ARG A 413 12.71 -7.64 -14.18
C ARG A 413 14.19 -7.41 -14.49
N VAL A 414 14.80 -6.45 -13.81
CA VAL A 414 16.27 -6.28 -13.80
C VAL A 414 16.89 -7.46 -13.05
N ARG A 415 17.77 -8.18 -13.71
CA ARG A 415 18.48 -9.33 -13.10
C ARG A 415 19.65 -8.83 -12.26
N LYS A 416 19.73 -9.30 -11.02
CA LYS A 416 20.88 -9.03 -10.16
C LYS A 416 22.10 -9.81 -10.64
N SER A 417 23.28 -9.23 -10.49
CA SER A 417 24.53 -9.94 -10.67
C SER A 417 24.70 -11.03 -9.60
N GLU A 418 25.69 -11.90 -9.76
CA GLU A 418 26.02 -12.94 -8.77
C GLU A 418 26.24 -12.39 -7.35
N ASN A 419 26.72 -11.15 -7.25
CA ASN A 419 26.93 -10.45 -5.98
C ASN A 419 25.68 -9.73 -5.46
N GLY A 420 24.50 -9.93 -6.07
CA GLY A 420 23.24 -9.32 -5.65
C GLY A 420 23.04 -7.87 -6.08
N PHE A 421 23.96 -7.27 -6.86
CA PHE A 421 23.86 -5.89 -7.32
C PHE A 421 23.07 -5.75 -8.62
N LEU A 422 22.30 -4.67 -8.73
CA LEU A 422 21.73 -4.20 -9.98
C LEU A 422 22.85 -3.46 -10.74
N ARG A 423 23.11 -3.86 -11.98
CA ARG A 423 24.15 -3.23 -12.81
C ARG A 423 23.53 -2.24 -13.79
N SER A 424 24.22 -1.12 -14.01
CA SER A 424 23.77 -0.03 -14.89
C SER A 424 23.43 -0.52 -16.30
N GLY A 425 24.26 -1.39 -16.90
CA GLY A 425 23.98 -1.95 -18.22
C GLY A 425 22.72 -2.82 -18.28
N GLU A 426 22.38 -3.54 -17.20
CA GLU A 426 21.15 -4.35 -17.15
C GLU A 426 19.91 -3.44 -16.94
N ILE A 427 20.03 -2.39 -16.15
CA ILE A 427 18.98 -1.37 -15.98
C ILE A 427 18.69 -0.68 -17.30
N GLU A 428 19.74 -0.20 -17.99
CA GLU A 428 19.64 0.36 -19.34
C GLU A 428 18.94 -0.59 -20.31
N ARG A 429 19.39 -1.84 -20.36
CA ARG A 429 18.83 -2.89 -21.23
C ARG A 429 17.34 -3.07 -20.97
N CYS A 430 16.90 -3.18 -19.70
CA CYS A 430 15.51 -3.37 -19.35
C CYS A 430 14.65 -2.17 -19.73
N ILE A 431 15.12 -0.94 -19.48
CA ILE A 431 14.40 0.28 -19.87
C ILE A 431 14.22 0.33 -21.39
N ARG A 432 15.29 0.07 -22.14
CA ARG A 432 15.23 0.04 -23.62
C ARG A 432 14.34 -1.09 -24.14
N GLU A 433 14.36 -2.26 -23.53
CA GLU A 433 13.47 -3.37 -23.90
C GLU A 433 12.00 -2.97 -23.78
N VAL A 434 11.62 -2.35 -22.66
CA VAL A 434 10.24 -1.92 -22.42
C VAL A 434 9.84 -0.76 -23.32
N MET A 435 10.72 0.21 -23.56
CA MET A 435 10.36 1.44 -24.28
C MET A 435 10.58 1.40 -25.78
N ASP A 436 11.59 0.68 -26.27
CA ASP A 436 12.00 0.64 -27.68
C ASP A 436 12.14 -0.77 -28.23
N GLY A 437 12.16 -1.81 -27.38
CA GLY A 437 12.38 -3.18 -27.76
C GLY A 437 11.29 -3.77 -28.65
N LYS A 438 11.54 -4.93 -29.20
CA LYS A 438 10.60 -5.63 -30.11
C LYS A 438 9.25 -5.92 -29.45
N ARG A 439 9.22 -6.08 -28.10
CA ARG A 439 8.00 -6.34 -27.33
C ARG A 439 7.34 -5.07 -26.77
N ASN A 440 7.84 -3.88 -27.05
CA ASN A 440 7.29 -2.61 -26.56
C ASN A 440 5.77 -2.52 -26.77
N ASN A 441 5.30 -2.80 -27.98
CA ASN A 441 3.87 -2.74 -28.32
C ASN A 441 3.06 -3.84 -27.59
N GLU A 442 3.67 -4.98 -27.26
CA GLU A 442 3.03 -6.03 -26.46
C GLU A 442 2.84 -5.56 -25.01
N TYR A 443 3.89 -5.04 -24.37
CA TYR A 443 3.81 -4.50 -23.01
C TYR A 443 2.76 -3.38 -22.89
N LYS A 444 2.73 -2.47 -23.84
CA LYS A 444 1.72 -1.38 -23.88
C LYS A 444 0.30 -1.90 -24.02
N ARG A 445 0.07 -2.86 -24.95
CA ARG A 445 -1.25 -3.47 -25.11
C ARG A 445 -1.71 -4.17 -23.83
N ASN A 446 -0.83 -4.97 -23.24
CA ASN A 446 -1.15 -5.69 -22.02
C ASN A 446 -1.43 -4.70 -20.85
N ALA A 447 -0.61 -3.67 -20.69
CA ALA A 447 -0.82 -2.64 -19.68
C ALA A 447 -2.18 -1.92 -19.87
N THR A 448 -2.56 -1.59 -21.12
CA THR A 448 -3.87 -1.03 -21.42
C THR A 448 -4.99 -2.00 -21.09
N THR A 449 -4.85 -3.27 -21.45
CA THR A 449 -5.85 -4.32 -21.15
C THR A 449 -6.06 -4.46 -19.65
N TRP A 450 -4.98 -4.46 -18.86
CA TRP A 450 -5.08 -4.56 -17.41
C TRP A 450 -5.67 -3.31 -16.77
N MET A 451 -5.38 -2.13 -17.32
CA MET A 451 -6.02 -0.87 -16.90
C MET A 451 -7.54 -0.94 -17.10
N GLU A 452 -7.99 -1.40 -18.27
CA GLU A 452 -9.42 -1.54 -18.56
C GLU A 452 -10.09 -2.53 -17.62
N LYS A 453 -9.49 -3.68 -17.37
CA LYS A 453 -9.99 -4.69 -16.42
C LYS A 453 -10.03 -4.19 -14.99
N ALA A 454 -9.02 -3.43 -14.55
CA ALA A 454 -9.02 -2.82 -13.22
C ALA A 454 -10.19 -1.84 -13.05
N LYS A 455 -10.43 -1.00 -14.05
CA LYS A 455 -11.58 -0.09 -14.08
C LYS A 455 -12.91 -0.84 -14.12
N GLU A 456 -13.00 -1.89 -14.94
CA GLU A 456 -14.20 -2.74 -15.05
C GLU A 456 -14.55 -3.42 -13.72
N ALA A 457 -13.56 -3.96 -13.00
CA ALA A 457 -13.77 -4.58 -11.69
C ALA A 457 -14.42 -3.62 -10.67
N MET A 458 -14.10 -2.34 -10.76
CA MET A 458 -14.56 -1.31 -9.81
C MET A 458 -15.80 -0.53 -10.29
N ARG A 459 -16.24 -0.68 -11.54
CA ARG A 459 -17.50 -0.10 -12.03
C ARG A 459 -18.70 -0.70 -11.31
N GLU A 460 -19.83 -0.03 -11.39
CA GLU A 460 -21.13 -0.54 -10.89
C GLU A 460 -21.42 -1.94 -11.46
N GLY A 461 -21.60 -2.91 -10.57
CA GLY A 461 -21.80 -4.31 -10.93
C GLY A 461 -20.53 -5.07 -11.35
N GLY A 462 -19.35 -4.45 -11.28
CA GLY A 462 -18.07 -5.12 -11.48
C GLY A 462 -17.73 -6.09 -10.35
N SER A 463 -16.78 -6.98 -10.58
CA SER A 463 -16.48 -8.08 -9.64
C SER A 463 -16.08 -7.62 -8.24
N SER A 464 -15.32 -6.54 -8.12
CA SER A 464 -14.95 -5.95 -6.83
C SER A 464 -16.07 -5.09 -6.25
N ASP A 465 -16.78 -4.35 -7.09
CA ASP A 465 -17.91 -3.52 -6.67
C ASP A 465 -19.02 -4.35 -6.02
N ILE A 466 -19.35 -5.52 -6.58
CA ILE A 466 -20.34 -6.44 -5.98
C ILE A 466 -19.96 -6.79 -4.55
N HIS A 467 -18.71 -7.15 -4.28
CA HIS A 467 -18.25 -7.48 -2.93
C HIS A 467 -18.29 -6.28 -1.98
N ILE A 468 -17.98 -5.07 -2.49
CA ILE A 468 -18.07 -3.82 -1.70
C ILE A 468 -19.53 -3.52 -1.34
N VAL A 469 -20.46 -3.66 -2.30
CA VAL A 469 -21.90 -3.45 -2.09
C VAL A 469 -22.46 -4.47 -1.08
N GLU A 470 -22.09 -5.75 -1.21
CA GLU A 470 -22.48 -6.81 -0.26
C GLU A 470 -21.98 -6.51 1.15
N PHE A 471 -20.70 -6.11 1.28
CA PHE A 471 -20.13 -5.71 2.56
C PHE A 471 -20.88 -4.51 3.16
N ALA A 472 -21.11 -3.48 2.37
CA ALA A 472 -21.83 -2.30 2.81
C ALA A 472 -23.27 -2.65 3.25
N ALA A 473 -24.00 -3.46 2.50
CA ALA A 473 -25.34 -3.91 2.82
C ALA A 473 -25.39 -4.71 4.13
N LYS A 474 -24.43 -5.62 4.33
CA LYS A 474 -24.30 -6.44 5.54
C LYS A 474 -24.20 -5.59 6.82
N TYR A 475 -23.45 -4.50 6.78
CA TYR A 475 -23.17 -3.68 7.96
C TYR A 475 -24.03 -2.41 8.06
N LYS A 476 -24.76 -2.04 7.02
CA LYS A 476 -25.69 -0.90 7.04
C LYS A 476 -27.00 -1.21 7.76
N SER A 477 -27.45 -2.46 7.69
CA SER A 477 -28.70 -2.90 8.33
C SER A 477 -28.52 -2.93 9.86
N ILE A 478 -29.40 -2.25 10.57
CA ILE A 478 -29.51 -2.24 12.04
C ILE A 478 -30.36 -3.42 12.48
#